data_c1dd17bb7a44438918f35d2fda1a5718
#
_entry.id   c1dd17bb7a44438918f35d2fda1a5718
#
_cell.length_a   1.000
_cell.length_b   1.000
_cell.length_c   1.000
_cell.angle_alpha   90.00
_cell.angle_beta   90.00
_cell.angle_gamma   90.00
#
_symmetry.space_group_name_H-M   'P 1'
#
loop_
_entity.id
_entity.type
_entity.pdbx_description
1 polymer ?
#
loop_
_entity_poly.entity_id
_entity_poly.type
_entity_poly.pdbx_seq_one_letter_code
_entity_poly.pdbx_strand_id
1 'polypeptide(L)'
;MLVPIAHTTHVVLAGAWFGGVVFTMLVVSPALGAMKWDEAERVGVRAVIGRRYALVGGLNLALLAVFALADGILDGFGQALYAEYALLPLLFGLVAAHGAFFGRRLATLAEAERGSASAEEAASFARKRRSLQRMSVKVSWVNLAVSAAVLALAANT
;
A
#
# COMPACT_ATOMS: atom_id res chain seq x y z
N MET A 1 10.82 -9.56 30.52
CA MET A 1 9.43 -9.24 30.18
C MET A 1 9.29 -8.27 28.99
N LEU A 2 10.22 -7.32 28.77
CA LEU A 2 10.10 -6.37 27.65
C LEU A 2 10.37 -7.00 26.29
N VAL A 3 11.34 -7.93 26.17
CA VAL A 3 11.69 -8.63 24.92
C VAL A 3 10.46 -9.30 24.27
N PRO A 4 9.74 -10.22 24.93
CA PRO A 4 8.61 -10.87 24.30
C PRO A 4 7.46 -9.91 23.96
N ILE A 5 7.30 -8.80 24.68
CA ILE A 5 6.30 -7.79 24.35
C ILE A 5 6.71 -7.02 23.08
N ALA A 6 7.97 -6.60 22.97
CA ALA A 6 8.48 -5.90 21.80
C ALA A 6 8.35 -6.80 20.55
N HIS A 7 8.84 -8.02 20.61
CA HIS A 7 8.78 -8.99 19.53
C HIS A 7 7.33 -9.31 19.12
N THR A 8 6.45 -9.65 20.08
CA THR A 8 5.04 -9.94 19.78
C THR A 8 4.36 -8.74 19.10
N THR A 9 4.61 -7.52 19.60
CA THR A 9 4.02 -6.31 19.01
C THR A 9 4.55 -6.08 17.61
N HIS A 10 5.85 -6.29 17.38
CA HIS A 10 6.50 -6.21 16.07
C HIS A 10 5.82 -7.16 15.06
N VAL A 11 5.69 -8.44 15.40
CA VAL A 11 5.03 -9.45 14.54
C VAL A 11 3.55 -9.12 14.28
N VAL A 12 2.82 -8.68 15.30
CA VAL A 12 1.40 -8.28 15.15
C VAL A 12 1.26 -7.09 14.20
N LEU A 13 2.13 -6.09 14.29
CA LEU A 13 2.12 -4.93 13.39
C LEU A 13 2.47 -5.33 11.94
N ALA A 14 3.43 -6.23 11.74
CA ALA A 14 3.75 -6.79 10.43
C ALA A 14 2.57 -7.56 9.84
N GLY A 15 1.89 -8.37 10.66
CA GLY A 15 0.68 -9.11 10.28
C GLY A 15 -0.49 -8.19 9.94
N ALA A 16 -0.73 -7.15 10.75
CA ALA A 16 -1.77 -6.15 10.50
C ALA A 16 -1.51 -5.37 9.18
N TRP A 17 -0.25 -5.01 8.93
CA TRP A 17 0.14 -4.39 7.66
C TRP A 17 -0.13 -5.31 6.47
N PHE A 18 0.40 -6.53 6.50
CA PHE A 18 0.22 -7.52 5.43
C PHE A 18 -1.26 -7.83 5.19
N GLY A 19 -2.03 -8.10 6.26
CA GLY A 19 -3.46 -8.35 6.19
C GLY A 19 -4.25 -7.20 5.57
N GLY A 20 -3.90 -5.94 5.88
CA GLY A 20 -4.46 -4.75 5.26
C GLY A 20 -4.19 -4.66 3.76
N VAL A 21 -2.97 -4.99 3.32
CA VAL A 21 -2.61 -5.05 1.88
C VAL A 21 -3.40 -6.15 1.17
N VAL A 22 -3.45 -7.36 1.73
CA VAL A 22 -4.23 -8.50 1.21
C VAL A 22 -5.71 -8.12 1.09
N PHE A 23 -6.31 -7.59 2.15
CA PHE A 23 -7.71 -7.17 2.17
C PHE A 23 -8.01 -6.13 1.10
N THR A 24 -7.16 -5.12 0.97
CA THR A 24 -7.35 -4.07 -0.03
C THR A 24 -7.24 -4.61 -1.46
N MET A 25 -6.29 -5.50 -1.73
CA MET A 25 -6.08 -6.06 -3.06
C MET A 25 -7.13 -7.10 -3.47
N LEU A 26 -7.46 -8.02 -2.55
CA LEU A 26 -8.27 -9.20 -2.90
C LEU A 26 -9.76 -9.00 -2.59
N VAL A 27 -10.12 -8.04 -1.73
CA VAL A 27 -11.51 -7.79 -1.35
C VAL A 27 -11.97 -6.41 -1.84
N VAL A 28 -11.33 -5.33 -1.39
CA VAL A 28 -11.81 -3.97 -1.67
C VAL A 28 -11.73 -3.64 -3.16
N SER A 29 -10.59 -3.90 -3.81
CA SER A 29 -10.40 -3.56 -5.23
C SER A 29 -11.35 -4.31 -6.17
N PRO A 30 -11.54 -5.64 -6.06
CA PRO A 30 -12.53 -6.36 -6.84
C PRO A 30 -13.97 -5.95 -6.54
N ALA A 31 -14.32 -5.74 -5.25
CA ALA A 31 -15.65 -5.30 -4.86
C ALA A 31 -16.04 -3.97 -5.52
N LEU A 32 -15.14 -2.97 -5.47
CA LEU A 32 -15.34 -1.69 -6.16
C LEU A 32 -15.44 -1.86 -7.69
N GLY A 33 -14.76 -2.84 -8.26
CA GLY A 33 -14.85 -3.18 -9.69
C GLY A 33 -16.19 -3.78 -10.08
N ALA A 34 -16.83 -4.54 -9.19
CA ALA A 34 -18.11 -5.21 -9.42
C ALA A 34 -19.33 -4.25 -9.24
N MET A 35 -19.15 -3.11 -8.59
CA MET A 35 -20.22 -2.14 -8.43
C MET A 35 -20.57 -1.49 -9.75
N LYS A 36 -21.90 -1.29 -10.00
CA LYS A 36 -22.45 -0.62 -11.19
C LYS A 36 -22.33 0.91 -11.13
N TRP A 37 -21.25 1.40 -10.55
CA TRP A 37 -20.95 2.82 -10.47
C TRP A 37 -20.27 3.31 -11.73
N ASP A 38 -20.41 4.57 -12.04
CA ASP A 38 -19.59 5.19 -13.05
C ASP A 38 -18.12 5.28 -12.60
N GLU A 39 -17.23 5.57 -13.54
CA GLU A 39 -15.78 5.59 -13.23
C GLU A 39 -15.42 6.75 -12.30
N ALA A 40 -16.16 7.85 -12.33
CA ALA A 40 -15.91 9.01 -11.46
C ALA A 40 -16.28 8.70 -10.01
N GLU A 41 -17.40 8.04 -9.78
CA GLU A 41 -17.82 7.56 -8.46
C GLU A 41 -16.79 6.57 -7.89
N ARG A 42 -16.36 5.59 -8.71
CA ARG A 42 -15.31 4.62 -8.32
C ARG A 42 -14.00 5.28 -7.94
N VAL A 43 -13.55 6.28 -8.72
CA VAL A 43 -12.33 7.05 -8.42
C VAL A 43 -12.50 7.84 -7.13
N GLY A 44 -13.66 8.47 -6.92
CA GLY A 44 -13.98 9.20 -5.70
C GLY A 44 -13.92 8.33 -4.45
N VAL A 45 -14.59 7.18 -4.48
CA VAL A 45 -14.57 6.22 -3.34
C VAL A 45 -13.17 5.66 -3.09
N ARG A 46 -12.44 5.28 -4.15
CA ARG A 46 -11.04 4.84 -4.02
C ARG A 46 -10.16 5.91 -3.39
N ALA A 47 -10.36 7.18 -3.73
CA ALA A 47 -9.59 8.28 -3.15
C ALA A 47 -9.89 8.46 -1.65
N VAL A 48 -11.14 8.29 -1.22
CA VAL A 48 -11.51 8.33 0.21
C VAL A 48 -10.87 7.17 0.97
N ILE A 49 -11.04 5.94 0.48
CA ILE A 49 -10.44 4.75 1.07
C ILE A 49 -8.92 4.90 1.13
N GLY A 50 -8.29 5.33 0.03
CA GLY A 50 -6.85 5.50 -0.07
C GLY A 50 -6.29 6.51 0.94
N ARG A 51 -6.98 7.64 1.16
CA ARG A 51 -6.56 8.61 2.20
C ARG A 51 -6.64 8.04 3.61
N ARG A 52 -7.72 7.32 3.93
CA ARG A 52 -7.88 6.67 5.24
C ARG A 52 -6.84 5.58 5.44
N TYR A 53 -6.64 4.75 4.41
CA TYR A 53 -5.63 3.71 4.45
C TYR A 53 -4.21 4.29 4.56
N ALA A 54 -3.88 5.38 3.89
CA ALA A 54 -2.59 6.05 4.00
C ALA A 54 -2.31 6.55 5.42
N LEU A 55 -3.33 7.07 6.12
CA LEU A 55 -3.18 7.52 7.50
C LEU A 55 -2.97 6.32 8.45
N VAL A 56 -3.91 5.36 8.44
CA VAL A 56 -3.88 4.21 9.37
C VAL A 56 -2.70 3.28 9.05
N GLY A 57 -2.51 2.99 7.77
CA GLY A 57 -1.40 2.14 7.31
C GLY A 57 -0.04 2.81 7.50
N GLY A 58 0.06 4.12 7.28
CA GLY A 58 1.29 4.88 7.55
C GLY A 58 1.68 4.86 9.03
N LEU A 59 0.69 5.03 9.92
CA LEU A 59 0.92 4.89 11.36
C LEU A 59 1.36 3.47 11.74
N ASN A 60 0.65 2.45 11.21
CA ASN A 60 1.02 1.05 11.47
C ASN A 60 2.46 0.75 10.99
N LEU A 61 2.84 1.24 9.80
CA LEU A 61 4.17 1.02 9.25
C LEU A 61 5.26 1.77 10.04
N ALA A 62 4.95 2.97 10.56
CA ALA A 62 5.85 3.70 11.44
C ALA A 62 6.04 2.98 12.78
N LEU A 63 4.95 2.48 13.38
CA LEU A 63 5.02 1.67 14.60
C LEU A 63 5.78 0.36 14.36
N LEU A 64 5.56 -0.30 13.23
CA LEU A 64 6.33 -1.49 12.83
C LEU A 64 7.83 -1.21 12.84
N ALA A 65 8.28 -0.12 12.24
CA ALA A 65 9.70 0.26 12.23
C ALA A 65 10.23 0.56 13.64
N VAL A 66 9.43 1.22 14.49
CA VAL A 66 9.81 1.49 15.88
C VAL A 66 9.95 0.20 16.69
N PHE A 67 8.99 -0.74 16.55
CA PHE A 67 9.03 -2.00 17.31
C PHE A 67 10.07 -2.97 16.76
N ALA A 68 10.36 -2.96 15.46
CA ALA A 68 11.51 -3.65 14.89
C ALA A 68 12.82 -3.16 15.53
N LEU A 69 12.99 -1.81 15.66
CA LEU A 69 14.15 -1.24 16.31
C LEU A 69 14.22 -1.62 17.79
N ALA A 70 13.09 -1.58 18.50
CA ALA A 70 13.05 -1.97 19.91
C ALA A 70 13.44 -3.44 20.10
N ASP A 71 12.96 -4.33 19.21
CA ASP A 71 13.30 -5.76 19.21
C ASP A 71 14.81 -5.96 19.04
N GLY A 72 15.41 -5.31 18.04
CA GLY A 72 16.87 -5.36 17.83
C GLY A 72 17.71 -4.80 18.98
N ILE A 73 17.24 -3.77 19.67
CA ILE A 73 17.94 -3.20 20.83
C ILE A 73 17.85 -4.13 22.05
N LEU A 74 16.74 -4.80 22.24
CA LEU A 74 16.46 -5.62 23.42
C LEU A 74 16.96 -7.04 23.31
N ASP A 75 16.89 -7.65 22.12
CA ASP A 75 17.23 -9.07 21.86
C ASP A 75 18.47 -9.26 20.97
N GLY A 76 18.91 -8.20 20.32
CA GLY A 76 20.07 -8.19 19.43
C GLY A 76 19.69 -8.15 17.95
N PHE A 77 20.64 -7.69 17.13
CA PHE A 77 20.46 -7.54 15.68
C PHE A 77 20.85 -8.82 14.93
N GLY A 78 19.87 -9.69 14.68
CA GLY A 78 20.04 -10.89 13.85
C GLY A 78 19.99 -10.58 12.34
N GLN A 79 20.36 -11.56 11.50
CA GLN A 79 20.35 -11.44 10.04
C GLN A 79 18.94 -11.17 9.49
N ALA A 80 17.90 -11.77 10.07
CA ALA A 80 16.51 -11.56 9.68
C ALA A 80 16.11 -10.09 9.87
N LEU A 81 16.47 -9.49 11.00
CA LEU A 81 16.16 -8.10 11.32
C LEU A 81 16.91 -7.11 10.39
N TYR A 82 18.18 -7.38 10.04
CA TYR A 82 18.89 -6.57 9.05
C TYR A 82 18.24 -6.63 7.67
N ALA A 83 17.80 -7.82 7.24
CA ALA A 83 17.09 -7.98 5.97
C ALA A 83 15.75 -7.22 5.99
N GLU A 84 15.04 -7.26 7.11
CA GLU A 84 13.80 -6.49 7.30
C GLU A 84 14.04 -4.98 7.21
N TYR A 85 15.08 -4.46 7.87
CA TYR A 85 15.45 -3.04 7.78
C TYR A 85 15.76 -2.61 6.36
N ALA A 86 16.31 -3.48 5.52
CA ALA A 86 16.51 -3.18 4.10
C ALA A 86 15.19 -3.10 3.32
N LEU A 87 14.17 -3.87 3.72
CA LEU A 87 12.85 -3.88 3.07
C LEU A 87 11.91 -2.76 3.55
N LEU A 88 12.03 -2.28 4.79
CA LEU A 88 11.16 -1.22 5.33
C LEU A 88 11.20 0.07 4.49
N PRO A 89 12.37 0.64 4.13
CA PRO A 89 12.41 1.82 3.25
C PRO A 89 11.74 1.58 1.90
N LEU A 90 11.89 0.37 1.35
CA LEU A 90 11.21 -0.03 0.11
C LEU A 90 9.68 -0.01 0.30
N LEU A 91 9.16 -0.55 1.40
CA LEU A 91 7.73 -0.48 1.72
C LEU A 91 7.25 0.97 1.83
N PHE A 92 7.95 1.82 2.57
CA PHE A 92 7.61 3.24 2.66
C PHE A 92 7.60 3.90 1.28
N GLY A 93 8.59 3.62 0.43
CA GLY A 93 8.66 4.12 -0.94
C GLY A 93 7.49 3.64 -1.81
N LEU A 94 7.12 2.37 -1.73
CA LEU A 94 5.98 1.79 -2.47
C LEU A 94 4.65 2.43 -2.04
N VAL A 95 4.45 2.64 -0.73
CA VAL A 95 3.25 3.30 -0.18
C VAL A 95 3.18 4.76 -0.62
N ALA A 96 4.29 5.49 -0.52
CA ALA A 96 4.37 6.88 -0.96
C ALA A 96 4.11 7.01 -2.47
N ALA A 97 4.71 6.15 -3.29
CA ALA A 97 4.48 6.11 -4.73
C ALA A 97 3.00 5.81 -5.05
N HIS A 98 2.40 4.86 -4.32
CA HIS A 98 0.99 4.50 -4.54
C HIS A 98 0.04 5.65 -4.21
N GLY A 99 0.19 6.29 -3.06
CA GLY A 99 -0.66 7.39 -2.62
C GLY A 99 -0.39 8.70 -3.35
N ALA A 100 0.87 9.15 -3.36
CA ALA A 100 1.24 10.46 -3.86
C ALA A 100 1.31 10.53 -5.40
N PHE A 101 1.79 9.47 -6.06
CA PHE A 101 1.94 9.48 -7.52
C PHE A 101 0.71 8.87 -8.22
N PHE A 102 0.43 7.57 -8.00
CA PHE A 102 -0.65 6.91 -8.74
C PHE A 102 -2.03 7.50 -8.41
N GLY A 103 -2.33 7.74 -7.12
CA GLY A 103 -3.62 8.27 -6.70
C GLY A 103 -3.92 9.63 -7.31
N ARG A 104 -2.98 10.57 -7.22
CA ARG A 104 -3.15 11.92 -7.78
C ARG A 104 -3.25 11.90 -9.31
N ARG A 105 -2.35 11.17 -9.97
CA ARG A 105 -2.30 11.13 -11.43
C ARG A 105 -3.55 10.49 -12.03
N LEU A 106 -4.06 9.42 -11.41
CA LEU A 106 -5.29 8.79 -11.85
C LEU A 106 -6.51 9.72 -11.69
N ALA A 107 -6.59 10.47 -10.60
CA ALA A 107 -7.65 11.48 -10.39
C ALA A 107 -7.58 12.58 -11.45
N THR A 108 -6.40 13.16 -11.69
CA THR A 108 -6.22 14.20 -12.73
C THR A 108 -6.60 13.69 -14.12
N LEU A 109 -6.23 12.46 -14.49
CA LEU A 109 -6.59 11.88 -15.78
C LEU A 109 -8.09 11.61 -15.89
N ALA A 110 -8.77 11.22 -14.81
CA ALA A 110 -10.22 11.04 -14.79
C ALA A 110 -10.98 12.38 -14.92
N GLU A 111 -10.46 13.44 -14.32
CA GLU A 111 -11.00 14.78 -14.48
C GLU A 111 -10.80 15.33 -15.91
N ALA A 112 -9.61 15.16 -16.48
CA ALA A 112 -9.33 15.55 -17.86
C ALA A 112 -10.21 14.78 -18.87
N GLU A 113 -10.43 13.48 -18.65
CA GLU A 113 -11.34 12.65 -19.46
C GLU A 113 -12.77 13.20 -19.43
N ARG A 114 -13.27 13.63 -18.26
CA ARG A 114 -14.62 14.20 -18.13
C ARG A 114 -14.74 15.60 -18.72
N GLY A 115 -13.69 16.41 -18.63
CA GLY A 115 -13.66 17.77 -19.16
C GLY A 115 -13.29 17.89 -20.65
N SER A 116 -13.07 16.76 -21.35
CA SER A 116 -12.66 16.75 -22.74
C SER A 116 -13.73 17.33 -23.67
N ALA A 117 -13.28 18.17 -24.63
CA ALA A 117 -14.16 18.82 -25.60
C ALA A 117 -14.58 17.88 -26.76
N SER A 118 -13.85 16.78 -26.97
CA SER A 118 -14.11 15.80 -28.03
C SER A 118 -14.01 14.35 -27.54
N ALA A 119 -14.72 13.45 -28.23
CA ALA A 119 -14.63 12.00 -27.96
C ALA A 119 -13.23 11.44 -28.19
N GLU A 120 -12.46 11.96 -29.13
CA GLU A 120 -11.09 11.56 -29.41
C GLU A 120 -10.15 11.92 -28.26
N GLU A 121 -10.26 13.13 -27.75
CA GLU A 121 -9.51 13.61 -26.59
C GLU A 121 -9.82 12.78 -25.34
N ALA A 122 -11.10 12.56 -25.04
CA ALA A 122 -11.54 11.68 -23.94
C ALA A 122 -10.96 10.27 -24.06
N ALA A 123 -10.99 9.68 -25.26
CA ALA A 123 -10.39 8.37 -25.51
C ALA A 123 -8.87 8.34 -25.28
N SER A 124 -8.17 9.45 -25.58
CA SER A 124 -6.73 9.59 -25.29
C SER A 124 -6.46 9.54 -23.78
N PHE A 125 -7.18 10.34 -22.99
CA PHE A 125 -7.04 10.33 -21.51
C PHE A 125 -7.42 8.98 -20.92
N ALA A 126 -8.49 8.34 -21.40
CA ALA A 126 -8.88 7.00 -20.99
C ALA A 126 -7.79 5.95 -21.25
N ARG A 127 -7.08 6.01 -22.39
CA ARG A 127 -5.93 5.12 -22.66
C ARG A 127 -4.78 5.35 -21.68
N LYS A 128 -4.42 6.59 -21.41
CA LYS A 128 -3.36 6.95 -20.44
C LYS A 128 -3.74 6.46 -19.03
N ARG A 129 -4.97 6.69 -18.61
CA ARG A 129 -5.50 6.25 -17.30
C ARG A 129 -5.42 4.72 -17.16
N ARG A 130 -5.89 3.96 -18.17
CA ARG A 130 -5.81 2.48 -18.17
C ARG A 130 -4.37 1.96 -18.12
N SER A 131 -3.44 2.60 -18.81
CA SER A 131 -2.01 2.25 -18.75
C SER A 131 -1.46 2.45 -17.33
N LEU A 132 -1.77 3.60 -16.70
CA LEU A 132 -1.33 3.91 -15.35
C LEU A 132 -1.96 2.98 -14.31
N GLN A 133 -3.23 2.59 -14.48
CA GLN A 133 -3.90 1.60 -13.63
C GLN A 133 -3.18 0.25 -13.67
N ARG A 134 -2.78 -0.22 -14.88
CA ARG A 134 -2.01 -1.49 -15.00
C ARG A 134 -0.68 -1.42 -14.27
N MET A 135 0.03 -0.27 -14.35
CA MET A 135 1.27 -0.07 -13.58
C MET A 135 1.01 -0.07 -12.07
N SER A 136 -0.03 0.62 -11.62
CA SER A 136 -0.43 0.64 -10.21
C SER A 136 -0.71 -0.77 -9.67
N VAL A 137 -1.39 -1.61 -10.45
CA VAL A 137 -1.63 -3.01 -10.07
C VAL A 137 -0.33 -3.81 -9.94
N LYS A 138 0.63 -3.64 -10.85
CA LYS A 138 1.96 -4.28 -10.74
C LYS A 138 2.69 -3.85 -9.47
N VAL A 139 2.68 -2.56 -9.16
CA VAL A 139 3.28 -2.02 -7.92
C VAL A 139 2.57 -2.59 -6.68
N SER A 140 1.24 -2.79 -6.72
CA SER A 140 0.51 -3.43 -5.62
C SER A 140 0.95 -4.88 -5.39
N TRP A 141 1.21 -5.65 -6.45
CA TRP A 141 1.74 -7.01 -6.33
C TRP A 141 3.14 -7.04 -5.73
N VAL A 142 4.01 -6.11 -6.13
CA VAL A 142 5.34 -5.95 -5.52
C VAL A 142 5.21 -5.60 -4.03
N ASN A 143 4.32 -4.65 -3.69
CA ASN A 143 4.04 -4.29 -2.30
C ASN A 143 3.56 -5.49 -1.47
N LEU A 144 2.68 -6.31 -2.04
CA LEU A 144 2.20 -7.53 -1.39
C LEU A 144 3.35 -8.52 -1.12
N ALA A 145 4.20 -8.76 -2.12
CA ALA A 145 5.34 -9.67 -1.97
C ALA A 145 6.35 -9.18 -0.92
N VAL A 146 6.68 -7.88 -0.94
CA VAL A 146 7.58 -7.27 0.06
C VAL A 146 6.95 -7.32 1.45
N SER A 147 5.65 -7.05 1.57
CA SER A 147 4.93 -7.15 2.85
C SER A 147 4.92 -8.56 3.42
N ALA A 148 4.76 -9.58 2.57
CA ALA A 148 4.85 -10.98 2.97
C ALA A 148 6.28 -11.34 3.46
N ALA A 149 7.31 -10.83 2.77
CA ALA A 149 8.69 -11.03 3.17
C ALA A 149 8.99 -10.36 4.53
N VAL A 150 8.52 -9.12 4.75
CA VAL A 150 8.67 -8.43 6.04
C VAL A 150 7.98 -9.21 7.16
N LEU A 151 6.76 -9.70 6.96
CA LEU A 151 6.06 -10.52 7.95
C LEU A 151 6.83 -11.81 8.26
N ALA A 152 7.35 -12.48 7.22
CA ALA A 152 8.14 -13.71 7.40
C ALA A 152 9.43 -13.44 8.16
N LEU A 153 10.11 -12.32 7.90
CA LEU A 153 11.31 -11.91 8.63
C LEU A 153 10.99 -11.56 10.08
N ALA A 154 9.96 -10.73 10.31
CA ALA A 154 9.52 -10.34 11.66
C ALA A 154 9.16 -11.56 12.54
N ALA A 155 8.63 -12.63 11.95
CA ALA A 155 8.31 -13.86 12.68
C ALA A 155 9.55 -14.75 12.98
N ASN A 156 10.73 -14.41 12.45
CA ASN A 156 12.00 -15.16 12.58
C ASN A 156 13.14 -14.33 13.22
N THR A 157 12.80 -13.20 13.82
CA THR A 157 13.73 -12.34 14.59
C THR A 157 13.85 -12.73 16.05
#